data_044cdaab3504cac6609cea482f82f450
#
_entry.id   044cdaab3504cac6609cea482f82f450
#
_cell.length_a   1.000
_cell.length_b   1.000
_cell.length_c   1.000
_cell.angle_alpha   90.00
_cell.angle_beta   90.00
_cell.angle_gamma   90.00
#
_symmetry.space_group_name_H-M   'P 1'
#
loop_
_entity.id
_entity.type
_entity.pdbx_description
1 polymer ?
#
loop_
_entity_poly.entity_id
_entity_poly.type
_entity_poly.pdbx_seq_one_letter_code
_entity_poly.pdbx_strand_id
1 'polypeptide(L)'
;MFDRHLTKRERRAARARQRIFRQVIFIGVFVMIAAFVIWMIVSAQKPAANAPAGPTPQLVGTKQYASAPPMLIDINKKYSATVRMAKGGEFVIQLFPDKAPITVNNFIFLAREKYFDGVTFHRVLEEFMAQTGDPTGTGGGDPGYKFVDEANGLVFDKAGLVAMANSGPDTNCSQFFITFVPTTWLNGKHTIFGQVISGMDVVNAITRRDPSENPNFPGDAIESITITEQ
;
A
#
# COMPACT_ATOMS: atom_id res chain seq x y z
N MET A 1 38.89 44.81 50.32
CA MET A 1 38.60 43.42 50.01
C MET A 1 37.45 42.96 50.88
N PHE A 2 36.18 43.06 50.48
CA PHE A 2 34.99 42.73 51.29
C PHE A 2 34.46 41.40 50.82
N ASP A 3 34.74 40.36 51.57
CA ASP A 3 34.19 39.03 51.39
C ASP A 3 32.76 39.01 52.00
N ARG A 4 31.72 39.15 51.16
CA ARG A 4 30.32 39.07 51.59
C ARG A 4 29.95 37.63 51.85
N HIS A 5 30.04 37.19 53.09
CA HIS A 5 29.48 35.92 53.53
C HIS A 5 27.95 35.95 53.37
N LEU A 6 27.46 35.28 52.31
CA LEU A 6 26.02 35.07 52.07
C LEU A 6 25.39 34.37 53.29
N THR A 7 24.26 34.88 53.77
CA THR A 7 23.49 34.27 54.85
C THR A 7 22.93 32.90 54.44
N LYS A 8 22.64 32.04 55.43
CA LYS A 8 22.08 30.70 55.18
C LYS A 8 20.80 30.71 54.34
N ARG A 9 20.04 31.80 54.40
CA ARG A 9 18.79 32.05 53.67
C ARG A 9 19.08 32.38 52.19
N GLU A 10 20.06 33.21 51.93
CA GLU A 10 20.51 33.59 50.57
C GLU A 10 21.12 32.40 49.83
N ARG A 11 21.89 31.55 50.51
CA ARG A 11 22.44 30.31 49.92
C ARG A 11 21.33 29.31 49.55
N ARG A 12 20.26 29.20 50.35
CA ARG A 12 19.10 28.36 50.01
C ARG A 12 18.33 28.92 48.81
N ALA A 13 18.10 30.22 48.73
CA ALA A 13 17.44 30.88 47.62
C ALA A 13 18.24 30.75 46.31
N ALA A 14 19.56 30.93 46.36
CA ALA A 14 20.43 30.73 45.19
C ALA A 14 20.38 29.29 44.67
N ARG A 15 20.43 28.29 45.57
CA ARG A 15 20.31 26.87 45.14
C ARG A 15 18.93 26.53 44.58
N ALA A 16 17.86 27.11 45.09
CA ALA A 16 16.52 26.92 44.56
C ALA A 16 16.40 27.52 43.13
N ARG A 17 16.89 28.76 42.93
CA ARG A 17 16.93 29.39 41.58
C ARG A 17 17.76 28.59 40.60
N GLN A 18 18.89 28.04 41.02
CA GLN A 18 19.75 27.23 40.15
C GLN A 18 19.08 25.89 39.77
N ARG A 19 18.31 25.30 40.70
CA ARG A 19 17.51 24.09 40.38
C ARG A 19 16.41 24.37 39.36
N ILE A 20 15.64 25.43 39.55
CA ILE A 20 14.58 25.86 38.64
C ILE A 20 15.17 26.16 37.25
N PHE A 21 16.29 26.93 37.22
CA PHE A 21 16.95 27.26 35.96
C PHE A 21 17.44 26.01 35.19
N ARG A 22 18.02 25.02 35.89
CA ARG A 22 18.41 23.75 35.29
C ARG A 22 17.21 22.96 34.80
N GLN A 23 16.09 22.93 35.53
CA GLN A 23 14.86 22.25 35.09
C GLN A 23 14.27 22.90 33.82
N VAL A 24 14.23 24.24 33.77
CA VAL A 24 13.74 24.98 32.59
C VAL A 24 14.60 24.72 31.36
N ILE A 25 15.94 24.67 31.51
CA ILE A 25 16.85 24.31 30.40
C ILE A 25 16.61 22.88 29.96
N PHE A 26 16.47 21.91 30.88
CA PHE A 26 16.22 20.51 30.53
C PHE A 26 14.89 20.34 29.78
N ILE A 27 13.82 21.00 30.22
CA ILE A 27 12.52 20.98 29.54
C ILE A 27 12.63 21.63 28.17
N GLY A 28 13.30 22.76 28.03
CA GLY A 28 13.51 23.46 26.76
C GLY A 28 14.28 22.60 25.75
N VAL A 29 15.36 21.94 26.19
CA VAL A 29 16.15 21.03 25.32
C VAL A 29 15.30 19.82 24.89
N PHE A 30 14.51 19.25 25.81
CA PHE A 30 13.65 18.10 25.48
C PHE A 30 12.55 18.46 24.47
N VAL A 31 11.94 19.64 24.61
CA VAL A 31 10.93 20.15 23.65
C VAL A 31 11.56 20.39 22.27
N MET A 32 12.77 20.95 22.22
CA MET A 32 13.50 21.18 20.97
C MET A 32 13.87 19.87 20.29
N ILE A 33 14.32 18.85 21.02
CA ILE A 33 14.63 17.52 20.49
C ILE A 33 13.35 16.87 19.97
N ALA A 34 12.24 16.91 20.72
CA ALA A 34 10.96 16.36 20.29
C ALA A 34 10.44 17.05 19.03
N ALA A 35 10.51 18.38 18.94
CA ALA A 35 10.13 19.14 17.77
C ALA A 35 11.01 18.81 16.54
N PHE A 36 12.32 18.62 16.76
CA PHE A 36 13.25 18.23 15.70
C PHE A 36 12.99 16.81 15.19
N VAL A 37 12.68 15.86 16.10
CA VAL A 37 12.31 14.48 15.71
C VAL A 37 10.98 14.46 14.94
N ILE A 38 9.97 15.21 15.40
CA ILE A 38 8.69 15.35 14.69
C ILE A 38 8.91 15.99 13.31
N TRP A 39 9.75 17.04 13.22
CA TRP A 39 10.09 17.66 11.93
C TRP A 39 10.82 16.70 11.00
N MET A 40 11.76 15.89 11.51
CA MET A 40 12.45 14.85 10.73
C MET A 40 11.47 13.78 10.21
N ILE A 41 10.54 13.32 11.07
CA ILE A 41 9.53 12.32 10.67
C ILE A 41 8.60 12.90 9.60
N VAL A 42 8.11 14.13 9.79
CA VAL A 42 7.22 14.79 8.82
C VAL A 42 7.95 15.12 7.52
N SER A 43 9.25 15.48 7.59
CA SER A 43 10.07 15.77 6.38
C SER A 43 10.40 14.49 5.61
N ALA A 44 10.57 13.36 6.29
CA ALA A 44 10.80 12.06 5.67
C ALA A 44 9.53 11.48 5.02
N GLN A 45 8.33 11.93 5.46
CA GLN A 45 7.04 11.48 4.92
C GLN A 45 6.48 12.36 3.79
N LYS A 46 7.18 13.45 3.39
CA LYS A 46 6.78 14.14 2.16
C LYS A 46 7.06 13.21 0.98
N PRO A 47 6.04 12.68 0.29
CA PRO A 47 6.28 12.04 -1.00
C PRO A 47 6.94 13.11 -1.88
N ALA A 48 8.01 12.73 -2.55
CA ALA A 48 8.68 13.59 -3.54
C ALA A 48 7.70 13.84 -4.69
N ALA A 49 6.82 14.81 -4.51
CA ALA A 49 6.02 15.35 -5.59
C ALA A 49 6.99 15.97 -6.59
N ASN A 50 7.05 15.39 -7.81
CA ASN A 50 7.87 15.80 -8.94
C ASN A 50 9.36 15.42 -8.97
N ALA A 51 9.74 14.23 -8.50
CA ALA A 51 10.94 13.62 -9.05
C ALA A 51 10.69 13.33 -10.54
N PRO A 52 11.61 13.68 -11.47
CA PRO A 52 11.45 13.32 -12.87
C PRO A 52 11.28 11.79 -12.94
N ALA A 53 10.26 11.33 -13.67
CA ALA A 53 10.04 9.91 -13.86
C ALA A 53 11.34 9.28 -14.35
N GLY A 54 11.88 8.35 -13.57
CA GLY A 54 13.05 7.56 -14.00
C GLY A 54 12.71 6.76 -15.26
N PRO A 55 13.67 6.13 -15.89
CA PRO A 55 13.42 5.31 -17.08
C PRO A 55 12.38 4.23 -16.75
N THR A 56 11.40 4.06 -17.64
CA THR A 56 10.40 2.97 -17.55
C THR A 56 11.11 1.63 -17.44
N PRO A 57 10.71 0.74 -16.51
CA PRO A 57 11.31 -0.58 -16.40
C PRO A 57 11.27 -1.34 -17.71
N GLN A 58 12.37 -1.97 -18.08
CA GLN A 58 12.45 -2.77 -19.30
C GLN A 58 11.97 -4.20 -19.05
N LEU A 59 11.20 -4.72 -19.98
CA LEU A 59 10.77 -6.12 -20.02
C LEU A 59 12.00 -7.00 -20.27
N VAL A 60 12.32 -7.91 -19.36
CA VAL A 60 13.47 -8.83 -19.45
C VAL A 60 13.07 -10.28 -19.76
N GLY A 61 11.80 -10.53 -20.00
CA GLY A 61 11.21 -11.83 -20.32
C GLY A 61 9.71 -11.70 -20.47
N THR A 62 9.01 -12.81 -20.71
CA THR A 62 7.55 -12.77 -20.78
C THR A 62 6.96 -12.35 -19.42
N LYS A 63 6.35 -11.16 -19.38
CA LYS A 63 5.75 -10.58 -18.17
C LYS A 63 6.72 -10.43 -16.97
N GLN A 64 7.99 -10.18 -17.24
CA GLN A 64 9.06 -9.95 -16.25
C GLN A 64 9.72 -8.59 -16.47
N TYR A 65 9.99 -7.85 -15.42
CA TYR A 65 10.62 -6.53 -15.45
C TYR A 65 11.85 -6.49 -14.53
N ALA A 66 12.84 -5.72 -14.89
CA ALA A 66 14.11 -5.61 -14.17
C ALA A 66 13.97 -4.88 -12.81
N SER A 67 12.91 -4.07 -12.63
CA SER A 67 12.66 -3.32 -11.39
C SER A 67 11.21 -2.86 -11.32
N ALA A 68 10.77 -2.43 -10.13
CA ALA A 68 9.50 -1.74 -9.95
C ALA A 68 9.45 -0.42 -10.76
N PRO A 69 8.26 0.00 -11.23
CA PRO A 69 8.12 1.25 -11.97
C PRO A 69 8.44 2.47 -11.09
N PRO A 70 9.04 3.52 -11.66
CA PRO A 70 9.09 4.83 -10.99
C PRO A 70 7.67 5.36 -10.81
N MET A 71 7.48 6.40 -10.00
CA MET A 71 6.17 7.03 -9.84
C MET A 71 5.74 7.68 -11.16
N LEU A 72 4.70 7.14 -11.80
CA LEU A 72 4.17 7.56 -13.10
C LEU A 72 2.78 8.21 -12.99
N ILE A 73 2.15 8.14 -11.82
CA ILE A 73 0.81 8.69 -11.58
C ILE A 73 0.86 9.98 -10.78
N ASP A 74 -0.16 10.81 -10.92
CA ASP A 74 -0.41 11.95 -10.02
C ASP A 74 -1.36 11.50 -8.91
N ILE A 75 -0.87 11.48 -7.67
CA ILE A 75 -1.63 11.02 -6.50
C ILE A 75 -2.84 11.91 -6.17
N ASN A 76 -2.93 13.11 -6.75
CA ASN A 76 -4.06 14.03 -6.55
C ASN A 76 -5.21 13.79 -7.55
N LYS A 77 -4.99 12.95 -8.55
CA LYS A 77 -6.01 12.57 -9.53
C LYS A 77 -6.81 11.35 -9.07
N LYS A 78 -7.98 11.17 -9.67
CA LYS A 78 -8.80 9.97 -9.46
C LYS A 78 -8.52 8.97 -10.57
N TYR A 79 -8.41 7.71 -10.19
CA TYR A 79 -8.21 6.60 -11.12
C TYR A 79 -9.26 5.53 -10.90
N SER A 80 -9.75 4.97 -12.00
CA SER A 80 -10.56 3.76 -11.98
C SER A 80 -10.01 2.74 -12.96
N ALA A 81 -10.22 1.46 -12.64
CA ALA A 81 -9.85 0.33 -13.48
C ALA A 81 -11.11 -0.43 -13.88
N THR A 82 -11.41 -0.49 -15.17
CA THR A 82 -12.44 -1.38 -15.73
C THR A 82 -11.79 -2.70 -16.06
N VAL A 83 -12.21 -3.75 -15.37
CA VAL A 83 -11.75 -5.13 -15.58
C VAL A 83 -12.80 -5.87 -16.39
N ARG A 84 -12.44 -6.30 -17.60
CA ARG A 84 -13.29 -7.13 -18.47
C ARG A 84 -12.89 -8.59 -18.33
N MET A 85 -13.88 -9.45 -18.15
CA MET A 85 -13.68 -10.89 -18.04
C MET A 85 -13.79 -11.59 -19.38
N ALA A 86 -12.91 -12.55 -19.68
CA ALA A 86 -12.91 -13.30 -20.93
C ALA A 86 -14.21 -14.09 -21.16
N LYS A 87 -14.88 -14.50 -20.07
CA LYS A 87 -16.20 -15.17 -20.15
C LYS A 87 -17.37 -14.19 -20.29
N GLY A 88 -17.10 -12.91 -20.45
CA GLY A 88 -18.09 -11.83 -20.48
C GLY A 88 -18.35 -11.18 -19.11
N GLY A 89 -18.88 -9.96 -19.16
CA GLY A 89 -19.09 -9.11 -18.00
C GLY A 89 -17.86 -8.26 -17.68
N GLU A 90 -18.10 -7.18 -16.94
CA GLU A 90 -17.06 -6.27 -16.47
C GLU A 90 -17.39 -5.73 -15.09
N PHE A 91 -16.36 -5.33 -14.35
CA PHE A 91 -16.50 -4.63 -13.09
C PHE A 91 -15.52 -3.46 -13.00
N VAL A 92 -15.84 -2.47 -12.20
CA VAL A 92 -15.04 -1.25 -12.05
C VAL A 92 -14.49 -1.13 -10.64
N ILE A 93 -13.19 -0.92 -10.54
CA ILE A 93 -12.47 -0.66 -9.29
C ILE A 93 -12.17 0.83 -9.22
N GLN A 94 -12.60 1.52 -8.15
CA GLN A 94 -12.07 2.81 -7.75
C GLN A 94 -10.72 2.59 -7.07
N LEU A 95 -9.66 3.21 -7.56
CA LEU A 95 -8.33 3.13 -6.96
C LEU A 95 -8.11 4.25 -5.93
N PHE A 96 -7.24 4.03 -4.95
CA PHE A 96 -6.95 4.94 -3.84
C PHE A 96 -5.50 5.44 -3.87
N PRO A 97 -5.10 6.29 -4.84
CA PRO A 97 -3.71 6.75 -4.99
C PRO A 97 -3.21 7.58 -3.81
N ASP A 98 -4.11 8.25 -3.08
CA ASP A 98 -3.80 9.02 -1.87
C ASP A 98 -3.55 8.13 -0.63
N LYS A 99 -3.99 6.88 -0.66
CA LYS A 99 -3.85 5.90 0.43
C LYS A 99 -2.75 4.88 0.18
N ALA A 100 -2.54 4.51 -1.07
CA ALA A 100 -1.59 3.48 -1.47
C ALA A 100 -0.89 3.89 -2.79
N PRO A 101 -0.12 4.99 -2.80
CA PRO A 101 0.48 5.55 -4.02
C PRO A 101 1.39 4.58 -4.75
N ILE A 102 2.24 3.83 -4.05
CA ILE A 102 3.18 2.87 -4.66
C ILE A 102 2.40 1.72 -5.29
N THR A 103 1.42 1.17 -4.56
CA THR A 103 0.60 0.05 -5.02
C THR A 103 -0.27 0.44 -6.22
N VAL A 104 -0.93 1.60 -6.17
CA VAL A 104 -1.75 2.09 -7.28
C VAL A 104 -0.89 2.38 -8.51
N ASN A 105 0.28 2.99 -8.32
CA ASN A 105 1.25 3.22 -9.40
C ASN A 105 1.67 1.89 -10.07
N ASN A 106 2.03 0.89 -9.27
CA ASN A 106 2.39 -0.43 -9.75
C ASN A 106 1.24 -1.10 -10.52
N PHE A 107 0.03 -1.08 -9.96
CA PHE A 107 -1.15 -1.68 -10.59
C PHE A 107 -1.47 -1.00 -11.94
N ILE A 108 -1.45 0.34 -12.00
CA ILE A 108 -1.71 1.11 -13.23
C ILE A 108 -0.63 0.84 -14.28
N PHE A 109 0.64 0.81 -13.89
CA PHE A 109 1.74 0.46 -14.78
C PHE A 109 1.51 -0.92 -15.41
N LEU A 110 1.30 -1.95 -14.61
CA LEU A 110 1.08 -3.31 -15.08
C LEU A 110 -0.17 -3.44 -15.96
N ALA A 111 -1.26 -2.73 -15.63
CA ALA A 111 -2.47 -2.70 -16.43
C ALA A 111 -2.23 -2.06 -17.81
N ARG A 112 -1.52 -0.93 -17.88
CA ARG A 112 -1.16 -0.25 -19.13
C ARG A 112 -0.23 -1.09 -20.01
N GLU A 113 0.67 -1.89 -19.39
CA GLU A 113 1.54 -2.84 -20.07
C GLU A 113 0.82 -4.15 -20.46
N LYS A 114 -0.52 -4.22 -20.28
CA LYS A 114 -1.33 -5.42 -20.55
C LYS A 114 -0.83 -6.67 -19.81
N TYR A 115 -0.19 -6.46 -18.67
CA TYR A 115 0.36 -7.54 -17.85
C TYR A 115 -0.72 -8.53 -17.42
N PHE A 116 -1.91 -8.03 -17.12
CA PHE A 116 -3.03 -8.83 -16.62
C PHE A 116 -3.86 -9.51 -17.72
N ASP A 117 -3.61 -9.21 -19.02
CA ASP A 117 -4.34 -9.83 -20.12
C ASP A 117 -4.09 -11.35 -20.16
N GLY A 118 -5.16 -12.12 -20.10
CA GLY A 118 -5.14 -13.58 -20.04
C GLY A 118 -4.78 -14.16 -18.66
N VAL A 119 -4.49 -13.34 -17.65
CA VAL A 119 -4.21 -13.81 -16.29
C VAL A 119 -5.49 -14.30 -15.62
N THR A 120 -5.41 -15.45 -14.93
CA THR A 120 -6.57 -16.10 -14.36
C THR A 120 -6.77 -15.77 -12.87
N PHE A 121 -7.99 -15.87 -12.41
CA PHE A 121 -8.32 -15.97 -11.00
C PHE A 121 -7.98 -17.38 -10.51
N HIS A 122 -6.73 -17.58 -10.14
CA HIS A 122 -6.18 -18.89 -9.81
C HIS A 122 -6.59 -19.43 -8.42
N ARG A 123 -7.06 -18.55 -7.52
CA ARG A 123 -7.55 -18.93 -6.18
C ARG A 123 -8.81 -18.12 -5.83
N VAL A 124 -9.95 -18.83 -5.77
CA VAL A 124 -11.27 -18.23 -5.51
C VAL A 124 -11.99 -19.05 -4.47
N LEU A 125 -12.03 -18.55 -3.25
CA LEU A 125 -12.61 -19.26 -2.10
C LEU A 125 -13.94 -18.62 -1.71
N GLU A 126 -14.96 -19.46 -1.56
CA GLU A 126 -16.28 -19.05 -1.07
C GLU A 126 -16.16 -18.33 0.27
N GLU A 127 -17.01 -17.32 0.50
CA GLU A 127 -17.03 -16.52 1.74
C GLU A 127 -15.67 -15.91 2.13
N PHE A 128 -14.77 -15.73 1.17
CA PHE A 128 -13.47 -15.12 1.41
C PHE A 128 -13.08 -14.12 0.31
N MET A 129 -12.45 -14.58 -0.77
CA MET A 129 -11.91 -13.68 -1.79
C MET A 129 -11.67 -14.38 -3.14
N ALA A 130 -11.51 -13.57 -4.20
CA ALA A 130 -10.99 -13.97 -5.50
C ALA A 130 -9.59 -13.38 -5.72
N GLN A 131 -8.56 -14.21 -5.86
CA GLN A 131 -7.16 -13.84 -6.06
C GLN A 131 -6.70 -14.09 -7.48
N THR A 132 -5.97 -13.11 -8.02
CA THR A 132 -5.45 -13.08 -9.40
C THR A 132 -4.09 -12.36 -9.46
N GLY A 133 -3.64 -12.01 -10.67
CA GLY A 133 -2.42 -11.20 -10.88
C GLY A 133 -1.13 -12.00 -11.01
N ASP A 134 -1.21 -13.33 -10.97
CA ASP A 134 -0.10 -14.23 -11.27
C ASP A 134 -0.13 -14.66 -12.76
N PRO A 135 0.86 -14.28 -13.59
CA PRO A 135 0.88 -14.63 -15.01
C PRO A 135 1.06 -16.14 -15.24
N THR A 136 1.52 -16.88 -14.24
CA THR A 136 1.68 -18.36 -14.33
C THR A 136 0.43 -19.12 -13.92
N GLY A 137 -0.50 -18.47 -13.17
CA GLY A 137 -1.70 -19.09 -12.65
C GLY A 137 -1.46 -20.12 -11.53
N THR A 138 -0.26 -20.22 -11.00
CA THR A 138 0.15 -21.19 -9.96
C THR A 138 0.09 -20.63 -8.54
N GLY A 139 0.02 -19.31 -8.38
CA GLY A 139 0.15 -18.58 -7.12
C GLY A 139 1.59 -18.19 -6.78
N GLY A 140 2.58 -18.63 -7.58
CA GLY A 140 4.00 -18.36 -7.33
C GLY A 140 4.64 -17.37 -8.31
N GLY A 141 3.93 -16.94 -9.35
CA GLY A 141 4.46 -15.99 -10.32
C GLY A 141 4.39 -14.54 -9.83
N ASP A 142 5.34 -13.73 -10.32
CA ASP A 142 5.48 -12.30 -10.02
C ASP A 142 6.02 -11.53 -11.24
N PRO A 143 6.07 -10.19 -11.21
CA PRO A 143 6.55 -9.37 -12.32
C PRO A 143 8.08 -9.22 -12.36
N GLY A 144 8.86 -9.97 -11.55
CA GLY A 144 10.31 -9.88 -11.43
C GLY A 144 10.82 -8.96 -10.33
N TYR A 145 9.91 -8.33 -9.55
CA TYR A 145 10.26 -7.44 -8.45
C TYR A 145 9.21 -7.49 -7.33
N LYS A 146 9.60 -6.98 -6.17
CA LYS A 146 8.73 -6.80 -5.00
C LYS A 146 8.79 -5.36 -4.51
N PHE A 147 7.77 -4.94 -3.75
CA PHE A 147 7.72 -3.62 -3.12
C PHE A 147 7.07 -3.68 -1.74
N VAL A 148 7.25 -2.60 -0.98
CA VAL A 148 6.86 -2.48 0.42
C VAL A 148 5.35 -2.43 0.64
N ASP A 149 4.91 -2.80 1.84
CA ASP A 149 3.54 -2.57 2.30
C ASP A 149 3.28 -1.09 2.55
N GLU A 150 2.05 -0.65 2.29
CA GLU A 150 1.60 0.71 2.60
C GLU A 150 0.54 0.66 3.69
N ALA A 151 0.96 0.98 4.93
CA ALA A 151 0.08 1.06 6.10
C ALA A 151 -0.81 2.30 6.01
N ASN A 152 -1.99 2.18 5.43
CA ASN A 152 -2.88 3.29 5.08
C ASN A 152 -4.09 3.45 6.01
N GLY A 153 -4.19 2.63 7.06
CA GLY A 153 -5.26 2.68 8.05
C GLY A 153 -6.63 2.16 7.56
N LEU A 154 -6.72 1.67 6.31
CA LEU A 154 -7.93 1.04 5.81
C LEU A 154 -8.12 -0.35 6.44
N VAL A 155 -9.38 -0.76 6.59
CA VAL A 155 -9.76 -2.01 7.22
C VAL A 155 -10.67 -2.84 6.31
N PHE A 156 -10.60 -4.16 6.43
CA PHE A 156 -11.38 -5.12 5.65
C PHE A 156 -12.79 -5.30 6.25
N ASP A 157 -13.59 -4.24 6.29
CA ASP A 157 -14.92 -4.18 6.93
C ASP A 157 -16.10 -4.54 6.01
N LYS A 158 -15.86 -4.77 4.72
CA LYS A 158 -16.88 -5.01 3.71
C LYS A 158 -16.39 -5.85 2.53
N ALA A 159 -17.33 -6.30 1.70
CA ALA A 159 -17.07 -6.92 0.41
C ALA A 159 -16.56 -5.90 -0.62
N GLY A 160 -15.89 -6.39 -1.67
CA GLY A 160 -15.45 -5.60 -2.82
C GLY A 160 -14.18 -4.79 -2.56
N LEU A 161 -13.51 -4.96 -1.42
CA LEU A 161 -12.20 -4.34 -1.20
C LEU A 161 -11.14 -5.05 -2.04
N VAL A 162 -10.25 -4.26 -2.64
CA VAL A 162 -9.15 -4.75 -3.49
C VAL A 162 -7.85 -4.50 -2.76
N ALA A 163 -7.07 -5.58 -2.55
CA ALA A 163 -5.84 -5.52 -1.78
C ALA A 163 -4.74 -6.40 -2.39
N MET A 164 -3.47 -6.07 -2.07
CA MET A 164 -2.32 -6.84 -2.50
C MET A 164 -2.23 -8.17 -1.76
N ALA A 165 -2.03 -9.25 -2.53
CA ALA A 165 -1.54 -10.51 -1.98
C ALA A 165 -0.04 -10.41 -1.75
N ASN A 166 0.44 -11.02 -0.65
CA ASN A 166 1.86 -11.06 -0.29
C ASN A 166 2.22 -12.39 0.39
N SER A 167 3.51 -12.67 0.53
CA SER A 167 4.07 -13.83 1.23
C SER A 167 4.75 -13.43 2.55
N GLY A 168 4.27 -12.38 3.19
CA GLY A 168 4.83 -11.74 4.38
C GLY A 168 5.11 -10.27 4.12
N PRO A 169 5.63 -9.52 5.12
CA PRO A 169 5.87 -8.09 5.01
C PRO A 169 6.75 -7.73 3.81
N ASP A 170 6.38 -6.62 3.11
CA ASP A 170 7.17 -6.03 2.01
C ASP A 170 7.43 -6.98 0.83
N THR A 171 6.48 -7.88 0.55
CA THR A 171 6.58 -8.82 -0.58
C THR A 171 5.46 -8.65 -1.61
N ASN A 172 4.84 -7.46 -1.67
CA ASN A 172 3.87 -7.15 -2.71
C ASN A 172 4.50 -7.22 -4.10
N CYS A 173 3.73 -7.67 -5.08
CA CYS A 173 4.22 -7.80 -6.46
C CYS A 173 3.11 -7.43 -7.47
N SER A 174 2.58 -8.40 -8.23
CA SER A 174 1.45 -8.19 -9.15
C SER A 174 0.15 -8.82 -8.65
N GLN A 175 0.23 -9.75 -7.69
CA GLN A 175 -0.95 -10.48 -7.24
C GLN A 175 -1.83 -9.62 -6.33
N PHE A 176 -3.13 -9.64 -6.58
CA PHE A 176 -4.14 -8.94 -5.78
C PHE A 176 -5.38 -9.81 -5.60
N PHE A 177 -6.22 -9.44 -4.63
CA PHE A 177 -7.48 -10.12 -4.39
C PHE A 177 -8.64 -9.14 -4.17
N ILE A 178 -9.86 -9.63 -4.39
CA ILE A 178 -11.12 -8.92 -4.16
C ILE A 178 -11.89 -9.69 -3.11
N THR A 179 -12.31 -9.03 -2.02
CA THR A 179 -13.06 -9.68 -0.94
C THR A 179 -14.52 -9.92 -1.32
N PHE A 180 -15.09 -11.07 -0.94
CA PHE A 180 -16.51 -11.36 -1.05
C PHE A 180 -17.30 -10.96 0.19
N VAL A 181 -16.63 -10.89 1.34
CA VAL A 181 -17.19 -10.58 2.66
C VAL A 181 -16.20 -9.74 3.47
N PRO A 182 -16.58 -9.16 4.63
CA PRO A 182 -15.61 -8.60 5.57
C PRO A 182 -14.58 -9.65 5.99
N THR A 183 -13.28 -9.28 5.94
CA THR A 183 -12.13 -10.17 6.25
C THR A 183 -11.20 -9.50 7.25
N THR A 184 -11.74 -9.10 8.40
CA THR A 184 -11.06 -8.25 9.40
C THR A 184 -9.75 -8.83 9.96
N TRP A 185 -9.55 -10.14 9.88
CA TRP A 185 -8.29 -10.82 10.25
C TRP A 185 -7.10 -10.49 9.34
N LEU A 186 -7.36 -9.85 8.18
CA LEU A 186 -6.35 -9.34 7.23
C LEU A 186 -5.90 -7.91 7.53
N ASN A 187 -6.54 -7.21 8.48
CA ASN A 187 -6.19 -5.84 8.83
C ASN A 187 -4.72 -5.70 9.19
N GLY A 188 -4.04 -4.70 8.63
CA GLY A 188 -2.63 -4.43 8.86
C GLY A 188 -1.64 -5.43 8.25
N LYS A 189 -2.13 -6.41 7.45
CA LYS A 189 -1.28 -7.43 6.80
C LYS A 189 -1.22 -7.29 5.28
N HIS A 190 -2.19 -6.62 4.69
CA HIS A 190 -2.31 -6.44 3.25
C HIS A 190 -2.67 -5.00 2.92
N THR A 191 -2.04 -4.42 1.92
CA THR A 191 -2.31 -3.07 1.45
C THR A 191 -3.63 -3.03 0.67
N ILE A 192 -4.66 -2.40 1.21
CA ILE A 192 -5.90 -2.10 0.48
C ILE A 192 -5.60 -0.90 -0.44
N PHE A 193 -5.86 -1.03 -1.74
CA PHE A 193 -5.57 0.01 -2.71
C PHE A 193 -6.74 0.39 -3.61
N GLY A 194 -7.91 -0.23 -3.42
CA GLY A 194 -9.11 0.07 -4.19
C GLY A 194 -10.37 -0.62 -3.66
N GLN A 195 -11.47 -0.32 -4.33
CA GLN A 195 -12.79 -0.92 -4.06
C GLN A 195 -13.57 -1.09 -5.35
N VAL A 196 -14.25 -2.21 -5.51
CA VAL A 196 -15.24 -2.43 -6.58
C VAL A 196 -16.43 -1.49 -6.35
N ILE A 197 -16.71 -0.63 -7.32
CA ILE A 197 -17.81 0.34 -7.28
C ILE A 197 -18.95 -0.01 -8.24
N SER A 198 -18.74 -0.94 -9.16
CA SER A 198 -19.74 -1.45 -10.10
C SER A 198 -19.39 -2.87 -10.54
N GLY A 199 -20.37 -3.71 -10.83
CA GLY A 199 -20.17 -5.08 -11.32
C GLY A 199 -19.77 -6.08 -10.25
N MET A 200 -20.18 -5.90 -8.98
CA MET A 200 -19.89 -6.88 -7.92
C MET A 200 -20.58 -8.23 -8.17
N ASP A 201 -21.66 -8.26 -8.93
CA ASP A 201 -22.32 -9.46 -9.44
C ASP A 201 -21.39 -10.27 -10.37
N VAL A 202 -20.64 -9.59 -11.23
CA VAL A 202 -19.59 -10.23 -12.08
C VAL A 202 -18.47 -10.81 -11.22
N VAL A 203 -18.02 -10.08 -10.19
CA VAL A 203 -17.02 -10.59 -9.25
C VAL A 203 -17.54 -11.82 -8.51
N ASN A 204 -18.77 -11.80 -8.04
CA ASN A 204 -19.41 -12.94 -7.35
C ASN A 204 -19.64 -14.15 -8.29
N ALA A 205 -19.74 -13.93 -9.60
CA ALA A 205 -19.89 -14.98 -10.60
C ALA A 205 -18.54 -15.60 -11.03
N ILE A 206 -17.39 -15.15 -10.50
CA ILE A 206 -16.09 -15.78 -10.74
C ILE A 206 -16.15 -17.21 -10.19
N THR A 207 -15.76 -18.17 -11.05
CA THR A 207 -15.83 -19.60 -10.73
C THR A 207 -14.95 -19.92 -9.52
N ARG A 208 -15.54 -20.57 -8.51
CA ARG A 208 -14.82 -20.99 -7.30
C ARG A 208 -13.71 -21.97 -7.66
N ARG A 209 -12.54 -21.75 -7.11
CA ARG A 209 -11.35 -22.55 -7.40
C ARG A 209 -10.42 -22.56 -6.20
N ASP A 210 -10.31 -23.68 -5.55
CA ASP A 210 -9.32 -23.93 -4.49
C ASP A 210 -8.14 -24.70 -5.09
N PRO A 211 -6.93 -24.14 -5.16
CA PRO A 211 -5.75 -24.83 -5.66
C PRO A 211 -5.40 -26.09 -4.86
N SER A 212 -5.77 -26.17 -3.58
CA SER A 212 -5.49 -27.34 -2.73
C SER A 212 -6.30 -28.59 -3.14
N GLU A 213 -7.39 -28.38 -3.88
CA GLU A 213 -8.24 -29.45 -4.43
C GLU A 213 -7.78 -29.95 -5.81
N ASN A 214 -6.66 -29.45 -6.32
CA ASN A 214 -6.11 -29.77 -7.65
C ASN A 214 -7.15 -29.65 -8.78
N PRO A 215 -7.82 -28.52 -8.94
CA PRO A 215 -8.85 -28.34 -9.96
C PRO A 215 -8.28 -28.49 -11.38
N ASN A 216 -9.04 -29.13 -12.23
CA ASN A 216 -8.64 -29.46 -13.61
C ASN A 216 -8.85 -28.29 -14.62
N PHE A 217 -9.06 -27.07 -14.13
CA PHE A 217 -9.24 -25.87 -14.94
C PHE A 217 -8.39 -24.71 -14.38
N PRO A 218 -7.95 -23.74 -15.25
CA PRO A 218 -7.00 -22.70 -14.83
C PRO A 218 -7.61 -21.57 -14.00
N GLY A 219 -8.93 -21.45 -13.96
CA GLY A 219 -9.68 -20.32 -13.41
C GLY A 219 -10.18 -19.39 -14.52
N ASP A 220 -11.10 -18.47 -14.16
CA ASP A 220 -11.63 -17.47 -15.09
C ASP A 220 -10.56 -16.43 -15.42
N ALA A 221 -10.39 -16.13 -16.70
CA ALA A 221 -9.36 -15.20 -17.18
C ALA A 221 -9.87 -13.74 -17.24
N ILE A 222 -8.97 -12.82 -17.01
CA ILE A 222 -9.12 -11.40 -17.34
C ILE A 222 -8.88 -11.25 -18.84
N GLU A 223 -9.82 -10.62 -19.57
CA GLU A 223 -9.60 -10.24 -20.96
C GLU A 223 -8.70 -9.02 -21.06
N SER A 224 -9.02 -7.97 -20.27
CA SER A 224 -8.25 -6.73 -20.24
C SER A 224 -8.55 -5.90 -18.98
N ILE A 225 -7.62 -5.02 -18.62
CA ILE A 225 -7.82 -3.96 -17.62
C ILE A 225 -7.57 -2.60 -18.28
N THR A 226 -8.57 -1.73 -18.28
CA THR A 226 -8.47 -0.36 -18.82
C THR A 226 -8.47 0.64 -17.68
N ILE A 227 -7.49 1.54 -17.67
CA ILE A 227 -7.37 2.62 -16.66
C ILE A 227 -7.98 3.89 -17.21
N THR A 228 -8.88 4.48 -16.43
CA THR A 228 -9.45 5.82 -16.65
C THR A 228 -8.90 6.77 -15.58
N GLU A 229 -8.38 7.92 -16.02
CA GLU A 229 -7.84 9.00 -15.20
C GLU A 229 -8.79 10.21 -15.29
N GLN A 230 -9.08 10.84 -14.12
CA GLN A 230 -10.00 12.01 -13.99
C GLN A 230 -9.37 13.11 -13.14
#